data_cfa3ff87e227a9e2c184c22ae320b2b5
#
_entry.id   cfa3ff87e227a9e2c184c22ae320b2b5
#
_cell.length_a   1.000
_cell.length_b   1.000
_cell.length_c   1.000
_cell.angle_alpha   90.00
_cell.angle_beta   90.00
_cell.angle_gamma   90.00
#
_symmetry.space_group_name_H-M   'P 1'
#
loop_
_entity.id
_entity.type
_entity.pdbx_description
1 polymer ?
#
loop_
_entity_poly.entity_id
_entity_poly.type
_entity_poly.pdbx_seq_one_letter_code
_entity_poly.pdbx_strand_id
1 'polypeptide(L)'
;MNIVYYLPGWAGHLITGLGKALMDRGFDVTGRETRGEFKDLSFTDQVETVKEDLLNSFWTEDSRVIANSFGAYFFLHAQASLEPYPGKVLLLSPIVGGFADEETGRFFSPPHEHKLSKLAEAGQFPVPKNCEVHTGSEDWQSHPDAVTKFFGLLG
;
A
#
# COMPACT_ATOMS: atom_id res chain seq x y z
N MET A 1 -10.11 5.57 19.68
CA MET A 1 -11.04 5.33 18.56
C MET A 1 -10.47 4.30 17.61
N ASN A 2 -11.31 3.45 17.06
CA ASN A 2 -10.88 2.37 16.18
C ASN A 2 -11.02 2.78 14.71
N ILE A 3 -10.32 3.84 14.32
CA ILE A 3 -10.34 4.32 12.93
C ILE A 3 -9.20 3.65 12.17
N VAL A 4 -9.50 3.17 10.96
CA VAL A 4 -8.52 2.58 10.05
C VAL A 4 -8.54 3.35 8.74
N TYR A 5 -7.36 3.79 8.30
CA TYR A 5 -7.17 4.31 6.95
C TYR A 5 -6.91 3.12 6.02
N TYR A 6 -7.84 2.87 5.13
CA TYR A 6 -7.80 1.70 4.25
C TYR A 6 -7.60 2.12 2.79
N LEU A 7 -6.64 1.50 2.15
CA LEU A 7 -6.39 1.64 0.71
C LEU A 7 -6.65 0.29 0.05
N PRO A 8 -7.85 0.08 -0.52
CA PRO A 8 -8.17 -1.17 -1.21
C PRO A 8 -7.39 -1.29 -2.53
N GLY A 9 -7.43 -2.47 -3.13
CA GLY A 9 -6.86 -2.70 -4.44
C GLY A 9 -7.56 -1.87 -5.53
N TRP A 10 -7.03 -1.92 -6.74
CA TRP A 10 -7.58 -1.17 -7.88
C TRP A 10 -9.07 -1.46 -8.05
N ALA A 11 -9.86 -0.39 -8.17
CA ALA A 11 -11.32 -0.44 -8.27
C ALA A 11 -12.04 -1.08 -7.08
N GLY A 12 -11.34 -1.29 -5.96
CA GLY A 12 -11.95 -1.83 -4.74
C GLY A 12 -12.78 -0.80 -3.99
N HIS A 13 -13.59 -1.27 -3.05
CA HIS A 13 -14.48 -0.45 -2.24
C HIS A 13 -14.06 -0.45 -0.77
N LEU A 14 -14.35 0.66 -0.09
CA LEU A 14 -14.14 0.76 1.36
C LEU A 14 -15.17 -0.06 2.16
N ILE A 15 -16.37 -0.23 1.61
CA ILE A 15 -17.53 -0.79 2.34
C ILE A 15 -17.87 -2.22 1.97
N THR A 16 -17.05 -2.87 1.15
CA THR A 16 -17.23 -4.28 0.78
C THR A 16 -15.97 -5.07 1.10
N GLY A 17 -16.03 -6.38 1.02
CA GLY A 17 -14.87 -7.24 1.26
C GLY A 17 -14.20 -6.97 2.60
N LEU A 18 -12.92 -6.66 2.57
CA LEU A 18 -12.14 -6.41 3.79
C LEU A 18 -12.66 -5.19 4.55
N GLY A 19 -13.04 -4.13 3.85
CA GLY A 19 -13.61 -2.94 4.49
C GLY A 19 -14.86 -3.28 5.31
N LYS A 20 -15.76 -4.08 4.72
CA LYS A 20 -16.94 -4.53 5.44
C LYS A 20 -16.57 -5.40 6.65
N ALA A 21 -15.63 -6.31 6.48
CA ALA A 21 -15.18 -7.17 7.59
C ALA A 21 -14.60 -6.34 8.75
N LEU A 22 -13.90 -5.27 8.45
CA LEU A 22 -13.39 -4.36 9.48
C LEU A 22 -14.52 -3.63 10.19
N MET A 23 -15.50 -3.12 9.43
CA MET A 23 -16.67 -2.46 10.02
C MET A 23 -17.48 -3.41 10.91
N ASP A 24 -17.65 -4.65 10.49
CA ASP A 24 -18.34 -5.67 11.26
C ASP A 24 -17.65 -5.97 12.60
N ARG A 25 -16.35 -5.67 12.69
CA ARG A 25 -15.56 -5.82 13.92
C ARG A 25 -15.44 -4.53 14.73
N GLY A 26 -16.19 -3.49 14.37
CA GLY A 26 -16.26 -2.26 15.12
C GLY A 26 -15.24 -1.19 14.73
N PHE A 27 -14.56 -1.35 13.59
CA PHE A 27 -13.66 -0.31 13.09
C PHE A 27 -14.41 0.71 12.24
N ASP A 28 -14.03 1.97 12.37
CA ASP A 28 -14.45 3.01 11.45
C ASP A 28 -13.46 3.03 10.27
N VAL A 29 -13.95 2.72 9.08
CA VAL A 29 -13.11 2.61 7.89
C VAL A 29 -13.21 3.89 7.08
N THR A 30 -12.08 4.51 6.81
CA THR A 30 -11.95 5.64 5.90
C THR A 30 -10.80 5.35 4.94
N GLY A 31 -10.60 6.17 3.92
CA GLY A 31 -9.51 5.98 2.98
C GLY A 31 -9.85 6.47 1.59
N ARG A 32 -9.19 5.87 0.60
CA ARG A 32 -9.37 6.24 -0.81
C ARG A 32 -9.66 5.00 -1.64
N GLU A 33 -10.77 5.04 -2.37
CA GLU A 33 -11.08 4.04 -3.39
C GLU A 33 -10.45 4.49 -4.71
N THR A 34 -9.88 3.56 -5.48
CA THR A 34 -9.33 3.87 -6.81
C THR A 34 -10.47 3.91 -7.80
N ARG A 35 -11.36 4.89 -7.62
CA ARG A 35 -12.60 5.11 -8.38
C ARG A 35 -12.89 6.61 -8.43
N GLY A 36 -13.81 7.01 -9.34
CA GLY A 36 -14.27 8.38 -9.40
C GLY A 36 -13.13 9.38 -9.61
N GLU A 37 -13.19 10.49 -8.92
CA GLU A 37 -12.22 11.58 -9.07
C GLU A 37 -10.79 11.15 -8.72
N PHE A 38 -10.62 10.32 -7.70
CA PHE A 38 -9.28 9.83 -7.32
C PHE A 38 -8.65 9.02 -8.44
N LYS A 39 -9.43 8.16 -9.09
CA LYS A 39 -8.94 7.35 -10.22
C LYS A 39 -8.47 8.22 -11.39
N ASP A 40 -9.12 9.37 -11.60
CA ASP A 40 -8.81 10.27 -12.72
C ASP A 40 -7.58 11.15 -12.46
N LEU A 41 -7.07 11.19 -11.24
CA LEU A 41 -5.85 11.93 -10.92
C LEU A 41 -4.62 11.24 -11.53
N SER A 42 -3.56 12.03 -11.78
CA SER A 42 -2.26 11.46 -12.12
C SER A 42 -1.75 10.63 -10.94
N PHE A 43 -0.84 9.69 -11.21
CA PHE A 43 -0.25 8.89 -10.13
C PHE A 43 0.42 9.77 -9.07
N THR A 44 1.14 10.79 -9.51
CA THR A 44 1.78 11.75 -8.59
C THR A 44 0.76 12.40 -7.68
N ASP A 45 -0.38 12.84 -8.23
CA ASP A 45 -1.44 13.48 -7.44
C ASP A 45 -2.15 12.49 -6.53
N GLN A 46 -2.30 11.24 -6.95
CA GLN A 46 -2.84 10.17 -6.10
C GLN A 46 -1.94 9.94 -4.88
N VAL A 47 -0.63 9.86 -5.08
CA VAL A 47 0.34 9.70 -4.00
C VAL A 47 0.33 10.91 -3.07
N GLU A 48 0.29 12.13 -3.61
CA GLU A 48 0.20 13.35 -2.80
C GLU A 48 -1.08 13.38 -1.97
N THR A 49 -2.21 12.95 -2.52
CA THR A 49 -3.47 12.87 -1.78
C THR A 49 -3.35 11.93 -0.59
N VAL A 50 -2.75 10.75 -0.79
CA VAL A 50 -2.52 9.78 0.30
C VAL A 50 -1.59 10.38 1.36
N LYS A 51 -0.51 11.05 0.96
CA LYS A 51 0.40 11.73 1.89
C LYS A 51 -0.33 12.76 2.75
N GLU A 52 -1.14 13.60 2.11
CA GLU A 52 -1.90 14.62 2.82
C GLU A 52 -2.89 14.01 3.81
N ASP A 53 -3.59 12.95 3.40
CA ASP A 53 -4.52 12.24 4.29
C ASP A 53 -3.78 11.72 5.53
N LEU A 54 -2.62 11.07 5.33
CA LEU A 54 -1.84 10.52 6.44
C LEU A 54 -1.35 11.62 7.38
N LEU A 55 -0.75 12.68 6.82
CA LEU A 55 -0.20 13.77 7.63
C LEU A 55 -1.27 14.54 8.39
N ASN A 56 -2.43 14.75 7.78
CA ASN A 56 -3.48 15.57 8.37
C ASN A 56 -4.29 14.84 9.44
N SER A 57 -4.47 13.52 9.33
CA SER A 57 -5.45 12.81 10.16
C SER A 57 -4.95 11.50 10.77
N PHE A 58 -3.84 10.95 10.29
CA PHE A 58 -3.40 9.59 10.68
C PHE A 58 -1.92 9.52 11.02
N TRP A 59 -1.33 10.58 11.53
CA TRP A 59 0.10 10.64 11.80
C TRP A 59 0.40 10.59 13.31
N THR A 60 -0.04 9.50 13.96
CA THR A 60 0.22 9.24 15.38
C THR A 60 0.57 7.78 15.59
N GLU A 61 1.13 7.46 16.76
CA GLU A 61 1.45 6.07 17.12
C GLU A 61 0.22 5.17 17.21
N ASP A 62 -0.95 5.75 17.47
CA ASP A 62 -2.20 5.01 17.57
C ASP A 62 -2.92 4.85 16.23
N SER A 63 -2.43 5.50 15.18
CA SER A 63 -3.03 5.41 13.85
C SER A 63 -2.79 4.05 13.23
N ARG A 64 -3.72 3.65 12.35
CA ARG A 64 -3.66 2.35 11.65
C ARG A 64 -3.90 2.54 10.18
N VAL A 65 -3.06 1.89 9.37
CA VAL A 65 -3.21 1.82 7.92
C VAL A 65 -3.31 0.35 7.52
N ILE A 66 -4.29 0.04 6.68
CA ILE A 66 -4.36 -1.25 5.99
C ILE A 66 -4.38 -0.94 4.51
N ALA A 67 -3.49 -1.56 3.76
CA ALA A 67 -3.40 -1.35 2.32
C ALA A 67 -3.27 -2.69 1.60
N ASN A 68 -4.04 -2.86 0.53
CA ASN A 68 -4.11 -4.11 -0.22
C ASN A 68 -3.72 -3.89 -1.68
N SER A 69 -2.87 -4.76 -2.20
CA SER A 69 -2.50 -4.83 -3.62
C SER A 69 -1.98 -3.47 -4.15
N PHE A 70 -2.68 -2.84 -5.10
CA PHE A 70 -2.28 -1.53 -5.63
C PHE A 70 -2.44 -0.42 -4.58
N GLY A 71 -3.35 -0.58 -3.62
CA GLY A 71 -3.45 0.33 -2.47
C GLY A 71 -2.16 0.37 -1.66
N ALA A 72 -1.51 -0.78 -1.49
CA ALA A 72 -0.20 -0.84 -0.84
C ALA A 72 0.87 -0.11 -1.65
N TYR A 73 0.79 -0.15 -2.98
CA TYR A 73 1.70 0.59 -3.85
C TYR A 73 1.58 2.10 -3.62
N PHE A 74 0.36 2.62 -3.49
CA PHE A 74 0.14 4.02 -3.13
C PHE A 74 0.76 4.35 -1.78
N PHE A 75 0.53 3.51 -0.77
CA PHE A 75 1.08 3.74 0.56
C PHE A 75 2.61 3.76 0.54
N LEU A 76 3.24 2.79 -0.11
CA LEU A 76 4.69 2.71 -0.16
C LEU A 76 5.31 3.91 -0.88
N HIS A 77 4.70 4.39 -1.97
CA HIS A 77 5.17 5.60 -2.64
C HIS A 77 4.97 6.85 -1.78
N ALA A 78 3.88 6.92 -1.02
CA ALA A 78 3.67 8.01 -0.06
C ALA A 78 4.75 7.97 1.03
N GLN A 79 4.99 6.79 1.62
CA GLN A 79 6.01 6.61 2.66
C GLN A 79 7.41 6.97 2.15
N ALA A 80 7.70 6.75 0.87
CA ALA A 80 9.02 6.98 0.30
C ALA A 80 9.53 8.42 0.46
N SER A 81 8.63 9.38 0.63
CA SER A 81 8.98 10.80 0.78
C SER A 81 8.56 11.40 2.13
N LEU A 82 8.23 10.54 3.10
CA LEU A 82 7.84 10.95 4.45
C LEU A 82 8.82 10.38 5.47
N GLU A 83 8.78 10.91 6.69
CA GLU A 83 9.44 10.26 7.81
C GLU A 83 8.80 8.88 8.05
N PRO A 84 9.50 7.94 8.74
CA PRO A 84 8.92 6.64 9.04
C PRO A 84 7.54 6.77 9.70
N TYR A 85 6.54 6.12 9.11
CA TYR A 85 5.17 6.18 9.60
C TYR A 85 5.11 5.74 11.07
N PRO A 86 4.53 6.55 11.96
CA PRO A 86 4.59 6.27 13.39
C PRO A 86 3.59 5.22 13.87
N GLY A 87 2.51 5.00 13.13
CA GLY A 87 1.44 4.07 13.52
C GLY A 87 1.68 2.65 13.04
N LYS A 88 0.63 1.84 13.09
CA LYS A 88 0.66 0.45 12.66
C LYS A 88 0.25 0.34 11.20
N VAL A 89 0.98 -0.46 10.43
CA VAL A 89 0.72 -0.70 9.01
C VAL A 89 0.57 -2.20 8.76
N LEU A 90 -0.49 -2.56 8.05
CA LEU A 90 -0.71 -3.91 7.56
C LEU A 90 -0.81 -3.85 6.04
N LEU A 91 0.12 -4.51 5.36
CA LEU A 91 0.14 -4.61 3.91
C LEU A 91 -0.25 -6.02 3.50
N LEU A 92 -1.29 -6.12 2.66
CA LEU A 92 -1.83 -7.38 2.19
C LEU A 92 -1.60 -7.51 0.69
N SER A 93 -0.89 -8.57 0.28
CA SER A 93 -0.53 -8.80 -1.12
C SER A 93 -0.01 -7.54 -1.81
N PRO A 94 1.00 -6.87 -1.22
CA PRO A 94 1.44 -5.58 -1.74
C PRO A 94 2.08 -5.69 -3.12
N ILE A 95 1.74 -4.74 -4.00
CA ILE A 95 2.48 -4.53 -5.24
C ILE A 95 3.67 -3.64 -4.88
N VAL A 96 4.87 -4.05 -5.25
CA VAL A 96 6.11 -3.31 -4.94
C VAL A 96 6.84 -2.84 -6.20
N GLY A 97 6.32 -3.17 -7.37
CA GLY A 97 6.92 -2.79 -8.65
C GLY A 97 6.22 -3.50 -9.81
N GLY A 98 6.89 -3.61 -10.94
CA GLY A 98 6.39 -4.36 -12.08
C GLY A 98 6.24 -5.85 -11.79
N PHE A 99 5.33 -6.50 -12.47
CA PHE A 99 5.13 -7.93 -12.32
C PHE A 99 4.72 -8.56 -13.65
N ALA A 100 5.02 -9.86 -13.80
CA ALA A 100 4.68 -10.61 -14.99
C ALA A 100 4.29 -12.04 -14.62
N ASP A 101 3.37 -12.61 -15.41
CA ASP A 101 2.99 -14.01 -15.31
C ASP A 101 3.59 -14.74 -16.53
N GLU A 102 4.58 -15.56 -16.28
CA GLU A 102 5.30 -16.30 -17.34
C GLU A 102 4.39 -17.28 -18.08
N GLU A 103 3.43 -17.89 -17.38
CA GLU A 103 2.53 -18.88 -17.99
C GLU A 103 1.56 -18.24 -19.00
N THR A 104 1.04 -17.06 -18.71
CA THR A 104 0.06 -16.37 -19.55
C THR A 104 0.68 -15.29 -20.42
N GLY A 105 1.93 -14.92 -20.18
CA GLY A 105 2.59 -13.81 -20.85
C GLY A 105 2.07 -12.42 -20.43
N ARG A 106 1.20 -12.35 -19.41
CA ARG A 106 0.70 -11.08 -18.92
C ARG A 106 1.77 -10.37 -18.09
N PHE A 107 1.84 -9.08 -18.26
CA PHE A 107 2.74 -8.24 -17.45
C PHE A 107 2.08 -6.92 -17.14
N PHE A 108 2.57 -6.25 -16.11
CA PHE A 108 2.09 -4.95 -15.69
C PHE A 108 3.26 -4.09 -15.22
N SER A 109 3.35 -2.88 -15.76
CA SER A 109 4.36 -1.91 -15.36
C SER A 109 3.66 -0.71 -14.71
N PRO A 110 3.58 -0.66 -13.38
CA PRO A 110 2.96 0.47 -12.70
C PRO A 110 3.83 1.73 -12.85
N PRO A 111 3.24 2.93 -12.67
CA PRO A 111 4.02 4.17 -12.69
C PRO A 111 5.19 4.08 -11.70
N HIS A 112 6.37 4.54 -12.14
CA HIS A 112 7.59 4.53 -11.32
C HIS A 112 7.94 3.15 -10.76
N GLU A 113 7.83 2.12 -11.59
CA GLU A 113 7.93 0.72 -11.17
C GLU A 113 9.26 0.34 -10.48
N HIS A 114 10.34 1.07 -10.73
CA HIS A 114 11.65 0.77 -10.15
C HIS A 114 12.01 1.66 -8.95
N LYS A 115 11.19 2.66 -8.63
CA LYS A 115 11.52 3.63 -7.59
C LYS A 115 11.68 2.99 -6.21
N LEU A 116 10.74 2.15 -5.81
CA LEU A 116 10.78 1.51 -4.50
C LEU A 116 11.98 0.59 -4.36
N SER A 117 12.25 -0.23 -5.38
CA SER A 117 13.42 -1.13 -5.39
C SER A 117 14.72 -0.36 -5.30
N LYS A 118 14.84 0.73 -6.03
CA LYS A 118 16.05 1.56 -6.00
C LYS A 118 16.28 2.18 -4.63
N LEU A 119 15.22 2.68 -3.99
CA LEU A 119 15.33 3.24 -2.64
C LEU A 119 15.71 2.15 -1.62
N ALA A 120 15.12 0.97 -1.73
CA ALA A 120 15.43 -0.14 -0.84
C ALA A 120 16.89 -0.60 -1.01
N GLU A 121 17.35 -0.76 -2.25
CA GLU A 121 18.74 -1.16 -2.55
C GLU A 121 19.76 -0.14 -2.06
N ALA A 122 19.42 1.14 -2.11
CA ALA A 122 20.28 2.21 -1.63
C ALA A 122 20.20 2.43 -0.10
N GLY A 123 19.34 1.70 0.60
CA GLY A 123 19.12 1.88 2.03
C GLY A 123 18.46 3.22 2.37
N GLN A 124 17.71 3.80 1.44
CA GLN A 124 17.10 5.13 1.57
C GLN A 124 15.59 5.11 1.73
N PHE A 125 14.97 3.93 1.78
CA PHE A 125 13.53 3.84 1.99
C PHE A 125 13.20 4.03 3.47
N PRO A 126 12.36 5.03 3.83
CA PRO A 126 11.98 5.22 5.24
C PRO A 126 10.99 4.12 5.66
N VAL A 127 11.44 3.25 6.57
CA VAL A 127 10.68 2.08 6.99
C VAL A 127 9.66 2.47 8.05
N PRO A 128 8.36 2.12 7.89
CA PRO A 128 7.37 2.33 8.96
C PRO A 128 7.82 1.68 10.26
N LYS A 129 7.52 2.30 11.38
CA LYS A 129 7.96 1.82 12.71
C LYS A 129 7.37 0.46 13.09
N ASN A 130 6.17 0.17 12.60
CA ASN A 130 5.47 -1.09 12.91
C ASN A 130 4.69 -1.54 11.67
N CYS A 131 5.26 -2.49 10.93
CA CYS A 131 4.69 -2.93 9.66
C CYS A 131 4.64 -4.45 9.57
N GLU A 132 3.47 -4.99 9.27
CA GLU A 132 3.29 -6.40 8.92
C GLU A 132 2.95 -6.53 7.45
N VAL A 133 3.48 -7.55 6.81
CA VAL A 133 3.27 -7.83 5.39
C VAL A 133 2.82 -9.27 5.20
N HIS A 134 1.74 -9.48 4.45
CA HIS A 134 1.25 -10.81 4.12
C HIS A 134 1.02 -10.93 2.62
N THR A 135 1.48 -12.01 2.01
CA THR A 135 1.24 -12.31 0.60
C THR A 135 1.00 -13.81 0.43
N GLY A 136 0.18 -14.17 -0.56
CA GLY A 136 -0.07 -15.57 -0.89
C GLY A 136 1.13 -16.19 -1.63
N SER A 137 1.38 -17.49 -1.40
CA SER A 137 2.51 -18.19 -2.01
C SER A 137 2.41 -18.33 -3.53
N GLU A 138 1.20 -18.19 -4.08
CA GLU A 138 0.95 -18.32 -5.52
C GLU A 138 0.48 -17.01 -6.17
N ASP A 139 0.62 -15.90 -5.47
CA ASP A 139 0.23 -14.58 -5.98
C ASP A 139 1.22 -14.11 -7.04
N TRP A 140 0.76 -13.98 -8.30
CA TRP A 140 1.64 -13.55 -9.38
C TRP A 140 1.82 -12.04 -9.45
N GLN A 141 0.88 -11.25 -8.91
CA GLN A 141 0.94 -9.78 -8.89
C GLN A 141 1.76 -9.27 -7.70
N SER A 142 1.57 -9.90 -6.56
CA SER A 142 2.37 -9.67 -5.35
C SER A 142 3.25 -10.90 -5.14
N HIS A 143 4.21 -11.10 -6.06
CA HIS A 143 5.01 -12.32 -6.09
C HIS A 143 5.81 -12.46 -4.81
N PRO A 144 5.75 -13.63 -4.12
CA PRO A 144 6.44 -13.82 -2.84
C PRO A 144 7.92 -13.46 -2.87
N ASP A 145 8.62 -13.81 -3.96
CA ASP A 145 10.05 -13.52 -4.09
C ASP A 145 10.33 -12.02 -4.18
N ALA A 146 9.52 -11.28 -4.94
CA ALA A 146 9.66 -9.82 -5.06
C ALA A 146 9.36 -9.13 -3.74
N VAL A 147 8.31 -9.56 -3.05
CA VAL A 147 7.93 -9.03 -1.74
C VAL A 147 9.00 -9.32 -0.71
N THR A 148 9.48 -10.56 -0.65
CA THR A 148 10.54 -10.98 0.28
C THR A 148 11.82 -10.19 0.02
N LYS A 149 12.20 -10.03 -1.25
CA LYS A 149 13.39 -9.25 -1.61
C LYS A 149 13.26 -7.80 -1.16
N PHE A 150 12.15 -7.14 -1.49
CA PHE A 150 11.94 -5.73 -1.16
C PHE A 150 11.97 -5.52 0.36
N PHE A 151 11.13 -6.25 1.10
CA PHE A 151 11.05 -6.07 2.55
C PHE A 151 12.28 -6.60 3.29
N GLY A 152 12.96 -7.60 2.72
CA GLY A 152 14.24 -8.07 3.24
C GLY A 152 15.34 -7.00 3.20
N LEU A 153 15.35 -6.17 2.15
CA LEU A 153 16.28 -5.04 2.05
C LEU A 153 16.01 -3.95 3.08
N LEU A 154 14.78 -3.86 3.55
CA LEU A 154 14.41 -2.85 4.55
C LEU A 154 14.76 -3.28 5.99
N GLY A 155 15.06 -4.53 6.18
CA GLY A 155 15.30 -5.08 7.52
C GLY A 155 13.99 -5.54 8.12
#